data_9295245f81e3e07bca8bd1cf5aa4c513
#
_entry.id   9295245f81e3e07bca8bd1cf5aa4c513
#
_cell.length_a   1.000
_cell.length_b   1.000
_cell.length_c   1.000
_cell.angle_alpha   90.00
_cell.angle_beta   90.00
_cell.angle_gamma   90.00
#
_symmetry.space_group_name_H-M   'P 1'
#
loop_
_entity.id
_entity.type
_entity.pdbx_description
1 polymer ?
#
loop_
_entity_poly.entity_id
_entity_poly.type
_entity_poly.pdbx_seq_one_letter_code
_entity_poly.pdbx_strand_id
1 'polypeptide(L)'
;MADLVGSSGLYANAANRGALPLTIANLQDTVEAMAAFLDANGEPIMNRPKYLVVGPGLEFNARQILTSTLKMWVEGTGAAPTAWPTANVISQYGLQLVIDPYIPIYAPSAVLSWFLFADPKDIAAMECDNLVGHERPEICMKASNKVSIGGGDIGPMTGDFETDNIIYRVRDVFGCNRLDWRATYGQLTNS
;
A
#
# COMPACT_ATOMS: atom_id res chain seq x y z
N MET A 1 -0.26 1.10 -7.15
CA MET A 1 -1.55 0.78 -6.50
C MET A 1 -2.75 1.00 -7.42
N ALA A 2 -2.89 2.13 -8.12
CA ALA A 2 -4.03 2.39 -9.03
C ALA A 2 -4.25 1.26 -10.06
N ASP A 3 -3.20 0.62 -10.51
CA ASP A 3 -3.28 -0.47 -11.50
C ASP A 3 -3.79 -1.81 -10.95
N LEU A 4 -3.71 -2.03 -9.62
CA LEU A 4 -4.28 -3.22 -8.98
C LEU A 4 -5.79 -3.08 -8.76
N VAL A 5 -6.33 -1.88 -8.86
CA VAL A 5 -7.73 -1.56 -8.57
C VAL A 5 -8.51 -1.29 -9.87
N GLY A 6 -8.34 -2.12 -10.87
CA GLY A 6 -9.21 -2.18 -12.06
C GLY A 6 -9.35 -0.90 -12.89
N SER A 7 -8.40 0.04 -12.84
CA SER A 7 -8.53 1.33 -13.52
C SER A 7 -8.10 1.31 -14.99
N SER A 8 -7.26 0.36 -15.40
CA SER A 8 -6.83 0.19 -16.79
C SER A 8 -6.09 -1.15 -17.01
N GLY A 9 -6.03 -1.61 -18.23
CA GLY A 9 -5.30 -2.82 -18.63
C GLY A 9 -6.04 -4.13 -18.34
N LEU A 10 -5.30 -5.19 -17.97
CA LEU A 10 -5.80 -6.57 -17.79
C LEU A 10 -6.94 -6.71 -16.77
N TYR A 11 -7.09 -5.74 -15.85
CA TYR A 11 -8.09 -5.76 -14.77
C TYR A 11 -9.14 -4.66 -14.91
N ALA A 12 -9.33 -4.10 -16.10
CA ALA A 12 -10.31 -3.04 -16.37
C ALA A 12 -11.75 -3.39 -15.96
N ASN A 13 -12.09 -4.68 -15.94
CA ASN A 13 -13.40 -5.22 -15.55
C ASN A 13 -13.40 -5.87 -14.16
N ALA A 14 -12.33 -5.74 -13.38
CA ALA A 14 -12.27 -6.31 -12.04
C ALA A 14 -13.26 -5.60 -11.10
N ALA A 15 -14.03 -6.38 -10.36
CA ALA A 15 -15.04 -5.87 -9.41
C ALA A 15 -14.44 -5.39 -8.07
N ASN A 16 -13.15 -5.07 -8.04
CA ASN A 16 -12.40 -4.69 -6.84
C ASN A 16 -12.24 -3.18 -6.65
N ARG A 17 -13.15 -2.38 -7.21
CA ARG A 17 -13.10 -0.92 -7.15
C ARG A 17 -14.44 -0.32 -6.74
N GLY A 18 -14.38 0.68 -5.86
CA GLY A 18 -15.50 1.53 -5.47
C GLY A 18 -15.08 2.99 -5.34
N ALA A 19 -16.01 3.82 -4.86
CA ALA A 19 -15.81 5.25 -4.63
C ALA A 19 -16.47 5.72 -3.33
N LEU A 20 -16.46 4.87 -2.30
CA LEU A 20 -17.09 5.15 -1.01
C LEU A 20 -16.08 5.76 -0.02
N PRO A 21 -16.47 6.78 0.77
CA PRO A 21 -15.63 7.34 1.80
C PRO A 21 -15.37 6.32 2.93
N LEU A 22 -14.28 6.49 3.67
CA LEU A 22 -13.92 5.61 4.78
C LEU A 22 -14.84 5.86 5.97
N THR A 23 -15.81 4.97 6.14
CA THR A 23 -16.72 4.88 7.29
C THR A 23 -16.81 3.46 7.80
N ILE A 24 -17.33 3.24 9.00
CA ILE A 24 -17.50 1.88 9.55
C ILE A 24 -18.40 1.03 8.64
N ALA A 25 -19.52 1.59 8.15
CA ALA A 25 -20.45 0.88 7.28
C ALA A 25 -19.81 0.51 5.94
N ASN A 26 -19.20 1.48 5.25
CA ASN A 26 -18.56 1.25 3.96
C ASN A 26 -17.36 0.29 4.06
N LEU A 27 -16.66 0.30 5.21
CA LEU A 27 -15.59 -0.66 5.45
C LEU A 27 -16.15 -2.07 5.63
N GLN A 28 -17.30 -2.24 6.33
CA GLN A 28 -17.98 -3.53 6.44
C GLN A 28 -18.42 -4.05 5.07
N ASP A 29 -19.11 -3.21 4.28
CA ASP A 29 -19.57 -3.55 2.94
C ASP A 29 -18.42 -3.94 2.01
N THR A 30 -17.27 -3.26 2.13
CA THR A 30 -16.08 -3.56 1.31
C THR A 30 -15.42 -4.87 1.72
N VAL A 31 -15.39 -5.20 3.02
CA VAL A 31 -14.90 -6.49 3.53
C VAL A 31 -15.80 -7.62 3.02
N GLU A 32 -17.13 -7.44 3.05
CA GLU A 32 -18.09 -8.41 2.53
C GLU A 32 -17.95 -8.60 1.02
N ALA A 33 -17.81 -7.50 0.26
CA ALA A 33 -17.58 -7.54 -1.17
C ALA A 33 -16.29 -8.30 -1.54
N MET A 34 -15.21 -8.10 -0.77
CA MET A 34 -13.95 -8.82 -0.98
C MET A 34 -14.07 -10.31 -0.64
N ALA A 35 -14.83 -10.67 0.40
CA ALA A 35 -15.08 -12.05 0.76
C ALA A 35 -15.97 -12.79 -0.26
N ALA A 36 -16.77 -12.05 -1.03
CA ALA A 36 -17.64 -12.60 -2.08
C ALA A 36 -16.95 -12.83 -3.42
N PHE A 37 -15.64 -12.58 -3.54
CA PHE A 37 -14.92 -12.83 -4.78
C PHE A 37 -14.90 -14.31 -5.13
N LEU A 38 -15.06 -14.58 -6.42
CA LEU A 38 -15.08 -15.91 -7.00
C LEU A 38 -13.77 -16.18 -7.75
N ASP A 39 -13.40 -17.44 -7.85
CA ASP A 39 -12.30 -17.89 -8.69
C ASP A 39 -12.68 -17.87 -10.19
N ALA A 40 -11.81 -18.40 -11.05
CA ALA A 40 -12.05 -18.50 -12.48
C ALA A 40 -13.16 -19.50 -12.83
N ASN A 41 -13.50 -20.44 -11.93
CA ASN A 41 -14.52 -21.45 -12.10
C ASN A 41 -15.87 -21.03 -11.50
N GLY A 42 -15.92 -19.87 -10.82
CA GLY A 42 -17.12 -19.37 -10.15
C GLY A 42 -17.29 -19.90 -8.71
N GLU A 43 -16.24 -20.47 -8.10
CA GLU A 43 -16.28 -20.93 -6.71
C GLU A 43 -15.83 -19.81 -5.76
N PRO A 44 -16.42 -19.71 -4.54
CA PRO A 44 -16.03 -18.67 -3.56
C PRO A 44 -14.64 -18.94 -3.00
N ILE A 45 -13.80 -17.92 -3.04
CA ILE A 45 -12.40 -17.98 -2.56
C ILE A 45 -12.31 -17.75 -1.04
N MET A 46 -13.35 -17.16 -0.39
CA MET A 46 -13.34 -16.80 1.02
C MET A 46 -12.19 -15.84 1.39
N ASN A 47 -11.90 -14.90 0.51
CA ASN A 47 -10.80 -13.95 0.68
C ASN A 47 -11.08 -12.95 1.80
N ARG A 48 -10.15 -12.82 2.76
CA ARG A 48 -10.28 -11.93 3.91
C ARG A 48 -9.20 -10.86 3.90
N PRO A 49 -9.58 -9.58 3.96
CA PRO A 49 -8.60 -8.52 4.09
C PRO A 49 -7.91 -8.58 5.47
N LYS A 50 -6.61 -8.28 5.46
CA LYS A 50 -5.78 -8.18 6.66
C LYS A 50 -5.22 -6.79 6.87
N TYR A 51 -4.95 -6.07 5.78
CA TYR A 51 -4.37 -4.74 5.83
C TYR A 51 -5.34 -3.69 5.31
N LEU A 52 -5.46 -2.60 6.08
CA LEU A 52 -6.11 -1.37 5.65
C LEU A 52 -5.03 -0.33 5.35
N VAL A 53 -4.88 0.03 4.07
CA VAL A 53 -3.88 1.00 3.61
C VAL A 53 -4.57 2.32 3.33
N VAL A 54 -4.09 3.40 3.95
CA VAL A 54 -4.65 4.74 3.84
C VAL A 54 -3.57 5.79 3.65
N GLY A 55 -3.93 6.91 3.05
CA GLY A 55 -3.09 8.10 3.03
C GLY A 55 -3.05 8.82 4.40
N PRO A 56 -2.07 9.73 4.61
CA PRO A 56 -1.96 10.46 5.87
C PRO A 56 -3.20 11.25 6.27
N GLY A 57 -3.99 11.73 5.29
CA GLY A 57 -5.23 12.47 5.53
C GLY A 57 -6.34 11.66 6.19
N LEU A 58 -6.29 10.33 6.07
CA LEU A 58 -7.27 9.41 6.66
C LEU A 58 -6.76 8.68 7.91
N GLU A 59 -5.52 8.92 8.34
CA GLU A 59 -4.91 8.18 9.45
C GLU A 59 -5.76 8.22 10.72
N PHE A 60 -6.14 9.40 11.17
CA PHE A 60 -6.90 9.55 12.42
C PHE A 60 -8.29 8.92 12.32
N ASN A 61 -8.97 9.08 11.18
CA ASN A 61 -10.24 8.45 10.93
C ASN A 61 -10.13 6.92 10.95
N ALA A 62 -9.15 6.36 10.26
CA ALA A 62 -8.89 4.93 10.24
C ALA A 62 -8.57 4.38 11.65
N ARG A 63 -7.72 5.07 12.43
CA ARG A 63 -7.44 4.69 13.82
C ARG A 63 -8.68 4.72 14.68
N GLN A 64 -9.51 5.77 14.56
CA GLN A 64 -10.76 5.89 15.31
C GLN A 64 -11.73 4.74 14.97
N ILE A 65 -11.88 4.39 13.70
CA ILE A 65 -12.72 3.28 13.24
C ILE A 65 -12.23 1.94 13.82
N LEU A 66 -10.93 1.68 13.77
CA LEU A 66 -10.35 0.40 14.21
C LEU A 66 -10.29 0.24 15.73
N THR A 67 -10.20 1.34 16.49
CA THR A 67 -10.12 1.29 17.97
C THR A 67 -11.44 1.50 18.67
N SER A 68 -12.43 2.10 17.99
CA SER A 68 -13.76 2.34 18.60
C SER A 68 -14.46 1.03 18.91
N THR A 69 -14.90 0.87 20.14
CA THR A 69 -15.66 -0.31 20.59
C THR A 69 -17.16 -0.21 20.25
N LEU A 70 -17.67 1.00 20.07
CA LEU A 70 -19.07 1.27 19.80
C LEU A 70 -19.23 2.08 18.52
N LYS A 71 -20.32 1.82 17.80
CA LYS A 71 -20.81 2.65 16.69
C LYS A 71 -22.26 3.06 16.96
N MET A 72 -22.68 4.19 16.41
CA MET A 72 -24.08 4.58 16.45
C MET A 72 -24.84 3.89 15.31
N TRP A 73 -25.84 3.10 15.65
CA TRP A 73 -26.79 2.54 14.71
C TRP A 73 -28.02 3.47 14.66
N VAL A 74 -28.43 3.80 13.46
CA VAL A 74 -29.62 4.64 13.26
C VAL A 74 -30.72 3.79 12.65
N GLU A 75 -31.82 3.63 13.36
CA GLU A 75 -33.00 2.90 12.91
C GLU A 75 -34.07 3.89 12.41
N GLY A 76 -34.57 3.64 11.21
CA GLY A 76 -35.62 4.45 10.59
C GLY A 76 -35.12 5.54 9.67
N THR A 77 -35.92 5.85 8.64
CA THR A 77 -35.68 6.89 7.63
C THR A 77 -36.58 8.12 7.83
N GLY A 78 -37.29 8.20 8.97
CA GLY A 78 -38.24 9.29 9.27
C GLY A 78 -37.59 10.57 9.81
N ALA A 79 -38.41 11.56 10.11
CA ALA A 79 -37.96 12.88 10.58
C ALA A 79 -37.29 12.88 11.96
N ALA A 80 -37.36 11.79 12.73
CA ALA A 80 -36.69 11.60 14.01
C ALA A 80 -36.11 10.17 14.10
N PRO A 81 -34.97 9.87 13.41
CA PRO A 81 -34.33 8.57 13.51
C PRO A 81 -33.78 8.38 14.92
N THR A 82 -34.01 7.19 15.50
CA THR A 82 -33.50 6.86 16.82
C THR A 82 -32.13 6.24 16.68
N ALA A 83 -31.13 6.79 17.36
CA ALA A 83 -29.75 6.30 17.33
C ALA A 83 -29.46 5.45 18.56
N TRP A 84 -28.94 4.24 18.35
CA TRP A 84 -28.58 3.30 19.41
C TRP A 84 -27.10 2.99 19.37
N PRO A 85 -26.40 2.95 20.51
CA PRO A 85 -25.02 2.46 20.55
C PRO A 85 -25.00 0.95 20.32
N THR A 86 -24.26 0.50 19.30
CA THR A 86 -24.03 -0.91 19.00
C THR A 86 -22.55 -1.22 18.97
N ALA A 87 -22.18 -2.49 19.11
CA ALA A 87 -20.79 -2.92 19.03
C ALA A 87 -20.21 -2.65 17.62
N ASN A 88 -19.00 -2.14 17.59
CA ASN A 88 -18.22 -2.03 16.36
C ASN A 88 -17.49 -3.37 16.08
N VAL A 89 -18.03 -4.19 15.22
CA VAL A 89 -17.46 -5.51 14.87
C VAL A 89 -16.12 -5.38 14.13
N ILE A 90 -15.90 -4.29 13.40
CA ILE A 90 -14.65 -4.04 12.68
C ILE A 90 -13.44 -3.97 13.62
N SER A 91 -13.59 -3.44 14.83
CA SER A 91 -12.51 -3.41 15.81
C SER A 91 -12.02 -4.82 16.23
N GLN A 92 -12.90 -5.82 16.14
CA GLN A 92 -12.58 -7.22 16.44
C GLN A 92 -12.07 -8.00 15.22
N TYR A 93 -12.20 -7.44 14.02
CA TYR A 93 -11.80 -8.12 12.78
C TYR A 93 -10.28 -8.26 12.65
N GLY A 94 -9.51 -7.41 13.33
CA GLY A 94 -8.06 -7.50 13.41
C GLY A 94 -7.32 -6.92 12.19
N LEU A 95 -7.92 -5.95 11.49
CA LEU A 95 -7.27 -5.23 10.41
C LEU A 95 -6.04 -4.47 10.91
N GLN A 96 -4.93 -4.63 10.19
CA GLN A 96 -3.70 -3.89 10.43
C GLN A 96 -3.68 -2.60 9.61
N LEU A 97 -3.53 -1.46 10.27
CA LEU A 97 -3.43 -0.17 9.60
C LEU A 97 -2.03 0.07 9.06
N VAL A 98 -1.95 0.38 7.76
CA VAL A 98 -0.74 0.81 7.07
C VAL A 98 -0.96 2.21 6.51
N ILE A 99 -0.05 3.13 6.81
CA ILE A 99 -0.12 4.50 6.32
C ILE A 99 0.89 4.66 5.18
N ASP A 100 0.39 5.01 4.00
CA ASP A 100 1.22 5.24 2.81
C ASP A 100 1.21 6.73 2.44
N PRO A 101 2.33 7.44 2.62
CA PRO A 101 2.44 8.85 2.28
C PRO A 101 2.41 9.14 0.78
N TYR A 102 2.56 8.11 -0.06
CA TYR A 102 2.59 8.27 -1.51
C TYR A 102 1.21 8.26 -2.16
N ILE A 103 0.15 7.83 -1.47
CA ILE A 103 -1.23 7.81 -2.02
C ILE A 103 -1.64 9.18 -2.58
N PRO A 104 -1.45 10.33 -1.89
CA PRO A 104 -1.79 11.64 -2.45
C PRO A 104 -0.98 12.02 -3.68
N ILE A 105 0.22 11.48 -3.84
CA ILE A 105 1.11 11.76 -4.97
C ILE A 105 0.65 10.98 -6.21
N TYR A 106 0.34 9.69 -6.05
CA TYR A 106 -0.07 8.84 -7.16
C TYR A 106 -1.54 9.00 -7.56
N ALA A 107 -2.40 9.43 -6.64
CA ALA A 107 -3.81 9.65 -6.87
C ALA A 107 -4.23 11.07 -6.45
N PRO A 108 -3.73 12.13 -7.10
CA PRO A 108 -4.02 13.52 -6.71
C PRO A 108 -5.50 13.89 -6.85
N SER A 109 -6.25 13.20 -7.72
CA SER A 109 -7.69 13.35 -7.87
C SER A 109 -8.51 12.45 -6.93
N ALA A 110 -7.87 11.69 -6.05
CA ALA A 110 -8.50 10.74 -5.14
C ALA A 110 -7.70 10.63 -3.83
N VAL A 111 -7.42 11.78 -3.21
CA VAL A 111 -6.53 11.92 -2.05
C VAL A 111 -7.00 11.15 -0.82
N LEU A 112 -8.33 11.00 -0.67
CA LEU A 112 -8.96 10.28 0.44
C LEU A 112 -9.24 8.80 0.10
N SER A 113 -8.49 8.25 -0.84
CA SER A 113 -8.58 6.84 -1.18
C SER A 113 -8.04 5.94 -0.08
N TRP A 114 -8.65 4.76 0.01
CA TRP A 114 -8.23 3.72 0.93
C TRP A 114 -8.34 2.35 0.28
N PHE A 115 -7.52 1.42 0.74
CA PHE A 115 -7.38 0.11 0.11
C PHE A 115 -7.38 -0.99 1.16
N LEU A 116 -7.97 -2.13 0.81
CA LEU A 116 -7.87 -3.36 1.56
C LEU A 116 -6.95 -4.33 0.82
N PHE A 117 -6.11 -5.03 1.56
CA PHE A 117 -5.25 -6.10 1.04
C PHE A 117 -5.45 -7.37 1.87
N ALA A 118 -5.48 -8.51 1.17
CA ALA A 118 -5.44 -9.83 1.78
C ALA A 118 -4.10 -10.11 2.48
N ASP A 119 -4.02 -11.19 3.24
CA ASP A 119 -2.74 -11.72 3.71
C ASP A 119 -1.95 -12.26 2.51
N PRO A 120 -0.70 -11.83 2.28
CA PRO A 120 0.15 -12.39 1.22
C PRO A 120 0.35 -13.91 1.30
N LYS A 121 0.11 -14.50 2.47
CA LYS A 121 0.17 -15.97 2.65
C LYS A 121 -1.02 -16.69 2.04
N ASP A 122 -2.17 -16.01 1.94
CA ASP A 122 -3.38 -16.57 1.36
C ASP A 122 -3.43 -16.25 -0.14
N ILE A 123 -3.41 -14.97 -0.50
CA ILE A 123 -3.40 -14.52 -1.89
C ILE A 123 -2.44 -13.33 -2.01
N ALA A 124 -1.37 -13.48 -2.79
CA ALA A 124 -0.41 -12.42 -3.02
C ALA A 124 -0.92 -11.42 -4.07
N ALA A 125 -0.94 -10.13 -3.70
CA ALA A 125 -1.34 -9.05 -4.60
C ALA A 125 -0.26 -8.67 -5.59
N MET A 126 0.99 -8.68 -5.13
CA MET A 126 2.18 -8.33 -5.91
C MET A 126 3.38 -9.14 -5.45
N GLU A 127 4.34 -9.24 -6.33
CA GLU A 127 5.62 -9.87 -6.10
C GLU A 127 6.72 -8.88 -6.46
N CYS A 128 7.76 -8.80 -5.63
CA CYS A 128 8.96 -8.01 -5.92
C CYS A 128 10.18 -8.90 -5.75
N ASP A 129 10.96 -9.02 -6.82
CA ASP A 129 12.14 -9.86 -6.89
C ASP A 129 13.40 -9.07 -7.20
N ASN A 130 14.51 -9.54 -6.71
CA ASN A 130 15.83 -9.04 -7.04
C ASN A 130 16.51 -9.95 -8.08
N LEU A 131 17.39 -9.36 -8.89
CA LEU A 131 18.18 -10.13 -9.84
C LEU A 131 19.12 -11.07 -9.09
N VAL A 132 19.17 -12.34 -9.48
CA VAL A 132 20.06 -13.35 -8.91
C VAL A 132 21.51 -12.86 -8.99
N GLY A 133 22.22 -12.88 -7.86
CA GLY A 133 23.56 -12.31 -7.71
C GLY A 133 23.62 -10.81 -7.42
N HIS A 134 22.46 -10.11 -7.39
CA HIS A 134 22.31 -8.68 -7.05
C HIS A 134 21.16 -8.47 -6.05
N GLU A 135 21.10 -9.33 -5.02
CA GLU A 135 20.01 -9.32 -4.01
C GLU A 135 20.15 -8.16 -3.01
N ARG A 136 21.24 -7.41 -3.10
CA ARG A 136 21.49 -6.24 -2.24
C ARG A 136 22.02 -5.08 -3.08
N PRO A 137 21.73 -3.83 -2.70
CA PRO A 137 22.31 -2.67 -3.35
C PRO A 137 23.85 -2.70 -3.30
N GLU A 138 24.48 -2.55 -4.45
CA GLU A 138 25.93 -2.39 -4.58
C GLU A 138 26.30 -0.94 -4.38
N ILE A 139 27.16 -0.66 -3.39
CA ILE A 139 27.72 0.67 -3.17
C ILE A 139 29.17 0.65 -3.60
N CYS A 140 29.48 1.41 -4.64
CA CYS A 140 30.83 1.54 -5.18
C CYS A 140 31.34 2.97 -4.99
N MET A 141 32.63 3.10 -4.79
CA MET A 141 33.32 4.37 -4.71
C MET A 141 34.38 4.41 -5.83
N LYS A 142 34.50 5.55 -6.50
CA LYS A 142 35.62 5.79 -7.43
C LYS A 142 36.88 6.03 -6.60
N ALA A 143 37.87 5.15 -6.75
CA ALA A 143 39.18 5.34 -6.10
C ALA A 143 39.86 6.64 -6.60
N SER A 144 40.71 7.22 -5.75
CA SER A 144 41.52 8.36 -6.10
C SER A 144 42.39 8.07 -7.34
N ASN A 145 42.47 9.02 -8.28
CA ASN A 145 43.38 8.99 -9.41
C ASN A 145 44.68 9.76 -9.16
N LYS A 146 44.90 10.22 -7.91
CA LYS A 146 46.14 10.87 -7.51
C LYS A 146 47.29 9.87 -7.44
N VAL A 147 48.47 10.30 -7.87
CA VAL A 147 49.73 9.54 -7.74
C VAL A 147 50.72 10.36 -6.96
N SER A 148 51.27 9.80 -5.88
CA SER A 148 52.32 10.47 -5.10
C SER A 148 53.66 10.38 -5.81
N ILE A 149 54.34 11.52 -6.01
CA ILE A 149 55.68 11.59 -6.56
C ILE A 149 56.74 11.55 -5.44
N GLY A 150 56.35 11.82 -4.23
CA GLY A 150 57.22 11.75 -3.06
C GLY A 150 56.41 11.97 -1.75
N GLY A 151 56.76 11.25 -0.70
CA GLY A 151 56.16 11.39 0.63
C GLY A 151 54.75 10.84 0.80
N GLY A 152 54.63 9.67 1.36
CA GLY A 152 53.37 9.09 1.79
C GLY A 152 52.55 8.36 0.72
N ASP A 153 51.66 7.50 1.19
CA ASP A 153 50.72 6.75 0.37
C ASP A 153 49.40 7.51 0.24
N ILE A 154 48.79 7.47 -0.93
CA ILE A 154 47.49 8.12 -1.22
C ILE A 154 46.40 7.09 -1.05
N GLY A 155 45.58 7.25 -0.01
CA GLY A 155 44.46 6.38 0.23
C GLY A 155 43.39 6.51 -0.86
N PRO A 156 42.59 5.43 -1.13
CA PRO A 156 41.57 5.46 -2.16
C PRO A 156 40.47 6.49 -1.93
N MET A 157 40.31 6.97 -0.69
CA MET A 157 39.31 7.98 -0.28
C MET A 157 39.81 9.42 -0.31
N THR A 158 40.95 9.70 -0.94
CA THR A 158 41.56 11.03 -0.93
C THR A 158 40.96 12.01 -1.95
N GLY A 159 39.97 11.55 -2.73
CA GLY A 159 39.35 12.34 -3.78
C GLY A 159 40.11 12.27 -5.13
N ASP A 160 39.59 12.93 -6.15
CA ASP A 160 40.23 13.03 -7.44
C ASP A 160 41.27 14.18 -7.51
N PHE A 161 42.13 14.15 -8.50
CA PHE A 161 43.22 15.13 -8.62
C PHE A 161 42.72 16.52 -8.98
N GLU A 162 41.62 16.63 -9.75
CA GLU A 162 41.16 17.89 -10.31
C GLU A 162 40.30 18.70 -9.34
N THR A 163 39.36 18.03 -8.64
CA THR A 163 38.32 18.69 -7.89
C THR A 163 38.27 18.27 -6.40
N ASP A 164 39.13 17.32 -6.02
CA ASP A 164 39.20 16.74 -4.66
C ASP A 164 37.87 16.09 -4.19
N ASN A 165 37.01 15.69 -5.15
CA ASN A 165 35.72 15.07 -4.90
C ASN A 165 35.83 13.55 -4.79
N ILE A 166 34.94 12.99 -3.96
CA ILE A 166 34.72 11.54 -3.87
C ILE A 166 33.37 11.22 -4.50
N ILE A 167 33.35 10.30 -5.46
CA ILE A 167 32.15 9.89 -6.19
C ILE A 167 31.71 8.52 -5.71
N TYR A 168 30.48 8.44 -5.21
CA TYR A 168 29.82 7.19 -4.87
C TYR A 168 28.77 6.85 -5.91
N ARG A 169 28.63 5.55 -6.21
CA ARG A 169 27.58 5.02 -7.07
C ARG A 169 26.84 3.94 -6.31
N VAL A 170 25.53 4.04 -6.27
CA VAL A 170 24.64 2.97 -5.80
C VAL A 170 23.97 2.35 -7.01
N ARG A 171 23.96 1.03 -7.07
CA ARG A 171 23.25 0.24 -8.07
C ARG A 171 22.36 -0.76 -7.35
N ASP A 172 21.08 -0.77 -7.70
CA ASP A 172 20.11 -1.75 -7.26
C ASP A 172 19.35 -2.28 -8.46
N VAL A 173 19.02 -3.56 -8.46
CA VAL A 173 18.33 -4.23 -9.57
C VAL A 173 17.19 -5.05 -9.00
N PHE A 174 15.98 -4.51 -9.13
CA PHE A 174 14.76 -5.16 -8.69
C PHE A 174 13.66 -5.04 -9.74
N GLY A 175 12.70 -5.93 -9.69
CA GLY A 175 11.49 -5.89 -10.49
C GLY A 175 10.28 -6.21 -9.63
N CYS A 176 9.16 -5.54 -9.88
CA CYS A 176 7.91 -5.84 -9.20
C CYS A 176 6.82 -6.13 -10.25
N ASN A 177 6.01 -7.14 -9.99
CA ASN A 177 4.91 -7.52 -10.85
C ASN A 177 3.61 -7.69 -10.03
N ARG A 178 2.49 -7.48 -10.70
CA ARG A 178 1.16 -7.73 -10.14
C ARG A 178 0.82 -9.19 -10.31
N LEU A 179 0.25 -9.80 -9.27
CA LEU A 179 -0.20 -11.19 -9.31
C LEU A 179 -1.72 -11.26 -9.44
N ASP A 180 -2.45 -11.26 -8.34
CA ASP A 180 -3.90 -11.40 -8.37
C ASP A 180 -4.62 -10.13 -7.88
N TRP A 181 -5.55 -9.64 -8.71
CA TRP A 181 -6.37 -8.48 -8.37
C TRP A 181 -7.36 -8.76 -7.23
N ARG A 182 -7.75 -10.03 -7.03
CA ARG A 182 -8.66 -10.43 -5.97
C ARG A 182 -8.07 -10.23 -4.58
N ALA A 183 -6.74 -10.19 -4.47
CA ALA A 183 -6.05 -9.88 -3.23
C ALA A 183 -6.24 -8.43 -2.74
N THR A 184 -6.88 -7.57 -3.55
CA THR A 184 -7.02 -6.14 -3.25
C THR A 184 -8.43 -5.63 -3.50
N TYR A 185 -8.84 -4.63 -2.72
CA TYR A 185 -10.03 -3.82 -3.00
C TYR A 185 -9.70 -2.35 -2.75
N GLY A 186 -10.04 -1.47 -3.68
CA GLY A 186 -9.75 -0.05 -3.57
C GLY A 186 -10.99 0.82 -3.63
N GLN A 187 -11.08 1.78 -2.72
CA GLN A 187 -12.09 2.84 -2.72
C GLN A 187 -11.40 4.15 -3.10
N LEU A 188 -11.67 4.64 -4.30
CA LEU A 188 -11.06 5.85 -4.85
C LEU A 188 -12.01 7.03 -4.66
N THR A 189 -11.73 7.88 -3.69
CA THR A 189 -12.59 9.00 -3.34
C THR A 189 -11.81 10.29 -3.05
N ASN A 190 -12.47 11.42 -3.29
CA ASN A 190 -12.00 12.77 -3.00
C ASN A 190 -12.68 13.42 -1.79
N SER A 191 -13.74 12.80 -1.28
CA SER A 191 -14.59 13.36 -0.20
C SER A 191 -14.79 12.36 0.94
#